data_bb303d62b3d54e4ffbd056d5cf9d41b5
#
_entry.id   bb303d62b3d54e4ffbd056d5cf9d41b5
#
_cell.length_a   1.000
_cell.length_b   1.000
_cell.length_c   1.000
_cell.angle_alpha   90.00
_cell.angle_beta   90.00
_cell.angle_gamma   90.00
#
_symmetry.space_group_name_H-M   'P 1'
#
loop_
_entity.id
_entity.type
_entity.pdbx_description
1 polymer ?
#
loop_
_entity_poly.entity_id
_entity_poly.type
_entity_poly.pdbx_seq_one_letter_code
_entity_poly.pdbx_strand_id
1 'polypeptide(L)' 'SPGNPDKGLNKNQMKLLQTKLINLGYDVGQIDGILGAKTRRSIQEVQSTLKKPADAWPTIELLEIL' A
#
# COMPACT_ATOMS: atom_id res chain seq x y z
N SER A 1 6.79 -1.07 -19.65
CA SER A 1 6.87 -0.38 -19.74
C SER A 1 7.74 -0.31 -19.31
N PRO A 2 8.14 -0.47 -20.02
CA PRO A 2 9.20 -0.53 -19.47
C PRO A 2 9.27 0.40 -18.48
N GLY A 3 9.86 0.08 -17.60
CA GLY A 3 10.14 0.94 -16.63
C GLY A 3 9.01 1.76 -16.16
N ASN A 4 7.87 1.26 -16.23
CA ASN A 4 6.72 1.97 -15.72
C ASN A 4 6.88 2.07 -14.21
N PRO A 5 7.15 3.26 -13.67
CA PRO A 5 7.36 3.39 -12.24
C PRO A 5 6.11 3.10 -11.44
N ASP A 6 4.96 3.11 -12.10
CA ASP A 6 3.69 2.90 -11.41
C ASP A 6 3.23 1.45 -11.48
N LYS A 7 4.15 0.55 -11.75
CA LYS A 7 3.84 -0.85 -11.86
C LYS A 7 3.25 -1.41 -10.57
N GLY A 8 3.59 -0.84 -9.45
CA GLY A 8 3.09 -1.31 -8.18
C GLY A 8 4.04 -2.30 -7.53
N LEU A 9 3.54 -3.01 -6.54
CA LEU A 9 4.33 -3.92 -5.73
C LEU A 9 4.08 -5.37 -6.16
N ASN A 10 5.12 -6.21 -6.04
CA ASN A 10 4.90 -7.64 -6.22
C ASN A 10 4.19 -8.20 -4.97
N LYS A 11 3.86 -9.48 -5.01
CA LYS A 11 3.08 -10.09 -3.93
C LYS A 11 3.77 -10.01 -2.58
N ASN A 12 5.06 -10.28 -2.55
CA ASN A 12 5.81 -10.23 -1.29
C ASN A 12 5.89 -8.81 -0.73
N GLN A 13 6.10 -7.84 -1.61
CA GLN A 13 6.12 -6.44 -1.21
C GLN A 13 4.76 -5.99 -0.71
N MET A 14 3.69 -6.46 -1.35
CA MET A 14 2.34 -6.13 -0.92
C MET A 14 2.05 -6.70 0.47
N LYS A 15 2.51 -7.92 0.75
CA LYS A 15 2.35 -8.50 2.08
C LYS A 15 3.08 -7.67 3.13
N LEU A 16 4.27 -7.19 2.78
CA LEU A 16 5.01 -6.33 3.70
C LEU A 16 4.27 -5.03 3.95
N LEU A 17 3.72 -4.43 2.90
CA LEU A 17 2.94 -3.21 3.04
C LEU A 17 1.72 -3.44 3.92
N GLN A 18 1.00 -4.54 3.71
CA GLN A 18 -0.16 -4.87 4.52
C GLN A 18 0.22 -5.03 6.00
N THR A 19 1.37 -5.66 6.27
CA THR A 19 1.86 -5.81 7.63
C THR A 19 2.15 -4.45 8.26
N LYS A 20 2.80 -3.57 7.50
CA LYS A 20 3.10 -2.23 8.00
C LYS A 20 1.83 -1.43 8.28
N LEU A 21 0.83 -1.55 7.42
CA LEU A 21 -0.44 -0.87 7.61
C LEU A 21 -1.14 -1.37 8.88
N ILE A 22 -1.13 -2.67 9.11
CA ILE A 22 -1.71 -3.23 10.33
C ILE A 22 -0.98 -2.71 11.57
N ASN A 23 0.33 -2.63 11.51
CA ASN A 23 1.12 -2.11 12.63
C ASN A 23 0.81 -0.65 12.91
N LEU A 24 0.34 0.08 11.91
CA LEU A 24 -0.07 1.47 12.07
C LEU A 24 -1.52 1.62 12.50
N GLY A 25 -2.24 0.52 12.63
CA GLY A 25 -3.62 0.54 13.09
C GLY A 25 -4.66 0.51 11.99
N TYR A 26 -4.26 0.30 10.74
CA TYR A 26 -5.21 0.21 9.64
C TYR A 26 -5.70 -1.22 9.44
N ASP A 27 -6.94 -1.37 8.99
CA ASP A 27 -7.53 -2.67 8.72
C ASP A 27 -7.35 -3.02 7.25
N VAL A 28 -6.53 -4.01 6.97
CA VAL A 28 -6.34 -4.51 5.60
C VAL A 28 -6.99 -5.88 5.40
N GLY A 29 -7.64 -6.40 6.44
CA GLY A 29 -8.16 -7.76 6.39
C GLY A 29 -7.03 -8.76 6.51
N GLN A 30 -6.88 -9.62 5.52
CA GLN A 30 -5.84 -10.63 5.54
C GLN A 30 -4.56 -10.12 4.88
N ILE A 31 -3.42 -10.63 5.35
CA ILE A 31 -2.14 -10.36 4.70
C ILE A 31 -1.95 -11.43 3.63
N ASP A 32 -2.51 -11.17 2.46
CA ASP A 32 -2.53 -12.12 1.35
C ASP A 32 -1.78 -11.63 0.12
N GLY A 33 -1.26 -10.42 0.17
CA GLY A 33 -0.54 -9.84 -0.97
C GLY A 33 -1.44 -9.37 -2.09
N ILE A 34 -2.74 -9.28 -1.82
CA ILE A 34 -3.73 -8.89 -2.82
C ILE A 34 -4.24 -7.48 -2.50
N LEU A 35 -4.33 -6.65 -3.52
CA LEU A 35 -4.85 -5.28 -3.35
C LEU A 35 -6.38 -5.32 -3.37
N GLY A 36 -6.97 -5.65 -2.23
CA GLY A 36 -8.42 -5.68 -2.07
C GLY A 36 -8.95 -4.36 -1.55
N ALA A 37 -10.26 -4.29 -1.30
CA ALA A 37 -10.92 -3.05 -0.92
C ALA A 37 -10.39 -2.47 0.39
N LYS A 38 -10.18 -3.30 1.40
CA LYS A 38 -9.70 -2.81 2.69
C LYS A 38 -8.26 -2.31 2.59
N THR A 39 -7.41 -3.01 1.85
CA THR A 39 -6.04 -2.58 1.64
C THR A 39 -6.00 -1.25 0.90
N ARG A 40 -6.83 -1.10 -0.14
CA ARG A 40 -6.88 0.14 -0.90
C ARG A 40 -7.33 1.32 -0.02
N ARG A 41 -8.33 1.11 0.80
CA ARG A 41 -8.80 2.15 1.71
C ARG A 41 -7.71 2.55 2.69
N SER A 42 -7.01 1.57 3.24
CA SER A 42 -5.92 1.84 4.19
C SER A 42 -4.79 2.63 3.52
N ILE A 43 -4.43 2.26 2.30
CA ILE A 43 -3.42 3.00 1.54
C ILE A 43 -3.87 4.44 1.32
N GLN A 44 -5.13 4.63 0.94
CA GLN A 44 -5.66 5.96 0.69
C GLN A 44 -5.61 6.81 1.95
N GLU A 45 -5.97 6.24 3.09
CA GLU A 45 -5.95 6.96 4.36
C GLU A 45 -4.52 7.35 4.75
N VAL A 46 -3.57 6.44 4.62
CA VAL A 46 -2.19 6.76 4.99
C VAL A 46 -1.58 7.77 4.02
N GLN A 47 -1.94 7.71 2.75
CA GLN A 47 -1.48 8.71 1.78
C GLN A 47 -1.99 10.10 2.16
N SER A 48 -3.25 10.20 2.56
CA SER A 48 -3.81 11.47 3.01
C SER A 48 -3.06 11.99 4.23
N THR A 49 -2.76 11.11 5.18
CA THR A 49 -2.01 11.49 6.37
C THR A 49 -0.62 12.01 6.01
N LEU A 50 0.00 11.42 5.00
CA LEU A 50 1.32 11.84 4.54
C LEU A 50 1.26 13.03 3.58
N LYS A 51 0.06 13.54 3.30
CA LYS A 51 -0.15 14.65 2.37
C LYS A 51 0.34 14.32 0.97
N LYS A 52 0.16 13.07 0.58
CA LYS A 52 0.43 12.60 -0.77
C LYS A 52 -0.88 12.40 -1.52
N PRO A 53 -0.84 12.33 -2.85
CA PRO A 53 -2.08 12.04 -3.60
C PRO A 53 -2.69 10.73 -3.12
N ALA A 54 -3.96 10.79 -2.74
CA ALA A 54 -4.66 9.64 -2.17
C ALA A 54 -5.32 8.81 -3.27
N ASP A 55 -4.51 8.22 -4.12
CA ASP A 55 -4.98 7.42 -5.26
C ASP A 55 -5.10 5.93 -4.94
N ALA A 56 -4.79 5.55 -3.72
CA ALA A 56 -4.85 4.17 -3.25
C ALA A 56 -3.92 3.24 -4.02
N TRP A 57 -2.89 3.78 -4.67
CA TRP A 57 -1.96 2.98 -5.45
C TRP A 57 -0.70 2.67 -4.64
N PRO A 58 -0.37 1.40 -4.44
CA PRO A 58 0.81 1.03 -3.67
C PRO A 58 2.07 1.20 -4.50
N THR A 59 3.02 1.95 -3.97
CA THR A 59 4.31 2.19 -4.62
C THR A 59 5.44 1.74 -3.71
N ILE A 60 6.61 1.51 -4.32
CA ILE A 60 7.79 1.19 -3.53
C ILE A 60 8.13 2.35 -2.61
N GLU A 61 7.94 3.58 -3.09
CA GLU A 61 8.18 4.75 -2.25
C GLU A 61 7.32 4.71 -0.99
N LEU A 62 6.04 4.41 -1.14
CA LEU A 62 5.16 4.32 0.02
C LEU A 62 5.61 3.22 0.97
N LEU A 63 5.98 2.08 0.42
CA LEU A 63 6.46 0.96 1.23
C LEU A 63 7.68 1.36 2.04
N GLU A 64 8.59 2.12 1.45
CA GLU A 64 9.82 2.51 2.11
C GLU A 64 9.60 3.52 3.23
N ILE A 65 8.65 4.44 3.08
CA ILE A 65 8.42 5.45 4.10
C ILE A 65 7.55 4.96 5.25
N LEU A 66 6.90 3.84 5.09
CA LEU A 66 6.14 3.25 6.18
C LEU A 66 7.03 2.35 7.01
#